data_a5fc729e75f8f3356e3211a9bca72e98
#
_entry.id   a5fc729e75f8f3356e3211a9bca72e98
#
_cell.length_a   1.000
_cell.length_b   1.000
_cell.length_c   1.000
_cell.angle_alpha   90.00
_cell.angle_beta   90.00
_cell.angle_gamma   90.00
#
_symmetry.space_group_name_H-M   'P 1'
#
loop_
_entity.id
_entity.type
_entity.pdbx_description
1 polymer ?
#
loop_
_entity_poly.entity_id
_entity_poly.type
_entity_poly.pdbx_seq_one_letter_code
_entity_poly.pdbx_strand_id
1 'polypeptide(L)'
;MDFTASLKLIHANFFFVDIVGLSDTSMSTKTQIKKIEVLNKCISDCTSFKSVPIDSLLLLPTGDGCCIGFMQGPELPLLLAVELHTKLAVYNKGKIPSETVRIRIGLHSGNCFLVNDLLGQRNTWGPGIIYARRVMDFG
;
A
#
# COMPACT_ATOMS: atom_id res chain seq x y z
N MET A 1 -26.93 -22.28 1.01
CA MET A 1 -25.95 -21.43 1.69
C MET A 1 -26.26 -19.97 1.41
N ASP A 2 -26.42 -19.19 2.43
CA ASP A 2 -26.63 -17.74 2.28
C ASP A 2 -25.27 -17.04 2.29
N PHE A 3 -24.85 -16.57 1.11
CA PHE A 3 -23.57 -15.88 0.96
C PHE A 3 -23.54 -14.52 1.68
N THR A 4 -24.68 -13.86 1.85
CA THR A 4 -24.74 -12.57 2.54
C THR A 4 -24.45 -12.70 4.04
N ALA A 5 -24.78 -13.81 4.66
CA ALA A 5 -24.50 -14.06 6.07
C ALA A 5 -23.01 -14.24 6.36
N SER A 6 -22.20 -14.59 5.35
CA SER A 6 -20.75 -14.75 5.50
C SER A 6 -19.97 -13.48 5.18
N LEU A 7 -20.62 -12.43 4.65
CA LEU A 7 -19.98 -11.16 4.33
C LEU A 7 -19.82 -10.34 5.62
N LYS A 8 -18.61 -9.85 5.84
CA LYS A 8 -18.31 -8.99 6.98
C LYS A 8 -18.01 -7.57 6.50
N LEU A 9 -18.84 -6.63 6.94
CA LEU A 9 -18.61 -5.21 6.70
C LEU A 9 -17.64 -4.67 7.76
N ILE A 10 -16.59 -4.02 7.30
CA ILE A 10 -15.62 -3.38 8.18
C ILE A 10 -15.40 -1.93 7.75
N HIS A 11 -14.91 -1.11 8.70
CA HIS A 11 -14.34 0.20 8.38
C HIS A 11 -12.82 0.08 8.43
N ALA A 12 -12.16 0.61 7.41
CA ALA A 12 -10.70 0.59 7.36
C ALA A 12 -10.14 1.90 6.84
N ASN A 13 -8.90 2.15 7.20
CA ASN A 13 -8.14 3.31 6.77
C ASN A 13 -7.06 2.82 5.81
N PHE A 14 -7.13 3.25 4.56
CA PHE A 14 -6.31 2.70 3.49
C PHE A 14 -5.14 3.60 3.15
N PHE A 15 -4.00 2.97 2.93
CA PHE A 15 -2.78 3.58 2.43
C PHE A 15 -2.44 2.89 1.11
N PHE A 16 -2.52 3.66 0.02
CA PHE A 16 -2.10 3.20 -1.30
C PHE A 16 -0.75 3.81 -1.64
N VAL A 17 0.14 3.02 -2.17
CA VAL A 17 1.43 3.50 -2.66
C VAL A 17 1.78 2.80 -3.96
N ASP A 18 2.31 3.55 -4.92
CA ASP A 18 2.94 2.98 -6.11
C ASP A 18 4.27 3.67 -6.41
N ILE A 19 5.09 2.99 -7.19
CA ILE A 19 6.38 3.52 -7.63
C ILE A 19 6.18 4.21 -8.98
N VAL A 20 6.55 5.48 -9.03
CA VAL A 20 6.44 6.28 -10.25
C VAL A 20 7.38 5.72 -11.33
N GLY A 21 6.83 5.48 -12.51
CA GLY A 21 7.60 5.06 -13.67
C GLY A 21 8.09 3.62 -13.65
N LEU A 22 7.58 2.78 -12.74
CA LEU A 22 8.03 1.38 -12.65
C LEU A 22 7.76 0.59 -13.93
N SER A 23 6.67 0.92 -14.64
CA SER A 23 6.29 0.24 -15.87
C SER A 23 6.98 0.80 -17.12
N ASP A 24 7.92 1.75 -16.95
CA ASP A 24 8.69 2.29 -18.08
C ASP A 24 9.48 1.17 -18.76
N THR A 25 9.26 0.98 -20.06
CA THR A 25 9.89 -0.10 -20.82
C THR A 25 11.41 0.06 -20.98
N SER A 26 11.94 1.27 -20.75
CA SER A 26 13.38 1.52 -20.76
C SER A 26 14.08 1.00 -19.50
N MET A 27 13.31 0.74 -18.43
CA MET A 27 13.87 0.24 -17.17
C MET A 27 14.05 -1.28 -17.23
N SER A 28 15.23 -1.76 -16.83
CA SER A 28 15.48 -3.21 -16.78
C SER A 28 14.64 -3.88 -15.70
N THR A 29 14.31 -5.15 -15.90
CA THR A 29 13.59 -5.95 -14.91
C THR A 29 14.33 -5.98 -13.58
N LYS A 30 15.65 -6.08 -13.62
CA LYS A 30 16.49 -6.08 -12.41
C LYS A 30 16.32 -4.78 -11.62
N THR A 31 16.30 -3.65 -12.29
CA THR A 31 16.07 -2.33 -11.65
C THR A 31 14.67 -2.23 -11.08
N GLN A 32 13.66 -2.71 -11.79
CA GLN A 32 12.28 -2.74 -11.31
C GLN A 32 12.15 -3.54 -10.02
N ILE A 33 12.72 -4.74 -9.98
CA ILE A 33 12.70 -5.62 -8.80
C ILE A 33 13.41 -4.93 -7.63
N LYS A 34 14.55 -4.30 -7.88
CA LYS A 34 15.31 -3.58 -6.85
C LYS A 34 14.47 -2.48 -6.21
N LYS A 35 13.76 -1.70 -7.02
CA LYS A 35 12.90 -0.63 -6.50
C LYS A 35 11.74 -1.17 -5.67
N ILE A 36 11.13 -2.28 -6.08
CA ILE A 36 10.07 -2.93 -5.31
C ILE A 36 10.60 -3.41 -3.96
N GLU A 37 11.77 -4.05 -3.95
CA GLU A 37 12.40 -4.54 -2.72
C GLU A 37 12.71 -3.39 -1.76
N VAL A 38 13.23 -2.27 -2.28
CA VAL A 38 13.51 -1.08 -1.48
C VAL A 38 12.24 -0.52 -0.87
N LEU A 39 11.17 -0.40 -1.65
CA LEU A 39 9.89 0.07 -1.14
C LEU A 39 9.37 -0.83 -0.02
N ASN A 40 9.35 -2.13 -0.24
CA ASN A 40 8.87 -3.10 0.74
C ASN A 40 9.70 -3.06 2.04
N LYS A 41 11.00 -2.95 1.92
CA LYS A 41 11.91 -2.85 3.07
C LYS A 41 11.65 -1.56 3.86
N CYS A 42 11.50 -0.42 3.18
CA CYS A 42 11.22 0.86 3.82
C CYS A 42 9.88 0.81 4.57
N ILE A 43 8.84 0.24 3.98
CA ILE A 43 7.54 0.10 4.63
C ILE A 43 7.65 -0.79 5.86
N SER A 44 8.29 -1.95 5.75
CA SER A 44 8.40 -2.88 6.85
C SER A 44 9.22 -2.34 8.02
N ASP A 45 10.11 -1.38 7.77
CA ASP A 45 10.90 -0.73 8.80
C ASP A 45 10.18 0.47 9.46
N CYS A 46 9.05 0.91 8.91
CA CYS A 46 8.27 1.98 9.51
C CYS A 46 7.60 1.53 10.80
N THR A 47 7.73 2.34 11.86
CA THR A 47 7.13 2.03 13.16
C THR A 47 5.61 1.90 13.08
N SER A 48 4.97 2.79 12.31
CA SER A 48 3.52 2.77 12.11
C SER A 48 3.01 1.51 11.40
N PHE A 49 3.89 0.77 10.73
CA PHE A 49 3.54 -0.53 10.13
C PHE A 49 3.88 -1.69 11.06
N LYS A 50 5.12 -1.77 11.53
CA LYS A 50 5.60 -2.94 12.27
C LYS A 50 5.04 -3.06 13.68
N SER A 51 4.52 -1.98 14.25
CA SER A 51 3.92 -1.99 15.60
C SER A 51 2.46 -2.44 15.60
N VAL A 52 1.84 -2.58 14.43
CA VAL A 52 0.43 -2.96 14.31
C VAL A 52 0.30 -4.48 14.27
N PRO A 53 -0.63 -5.07 15.06
CA PRO A 53 -0.87 -6.50 15.00
C PRO A 53 -1.31 -6.93 13.60
N ILE A 54 -0.78 -8.04 13.12
CA ILE A 54 -1.06 -8.54 11.78
C ILE A 54 -2.55 -8.77 11.54
N ASP A 55 -3.31 -9.12 12.58
CA ASP A 55 -4.76 -9.32 12.49
C ASP A 55 -5.53 -8.02 12.25
N SER A 56 -4.91 -6.87 12.49
CA SER A 56 -5.48 -5.54 12.26
C SER A 56 -5.08 -4.96 10.90
N LEU A 57 -4.34 -5.70 10.10
CA LEU A 57 -3.84 -5.25 8.79
C LEU A 57 -4.47 -6.05 7.66
N LEU A 58 -4.72 -5.35 6.56
CA LEU A 58 -5.05 -5.94 5.27
C LEU A 58 -3.96 -5.54 4.29
N LEU A 59 -3.40 -6.50 3.59
CA LEU A 59 -2.34 -6.23 2.63
C LEU A 59 -2.77 -6.71 1.25
N LEU A 60 -2.85 -5.78 0.31
CA LEU A 60 -3.31 -6.02 -1.05
C LEU A 60 -2.20 -5.63 -2.01
N PRO A 61 -1.46 -6.60 -2.58
CA PRO A 61 -0.45 -6.28 -3.58
C PRO A 61 -1.08 -5.66 -4.83
N THR A 62 -0.41 -4.67 -5.40
CA THR A 62 -0.71 -4.12 -6.72
C THR A 62 0.51 -4.34 -7.61
N GLY A 63 0.38 -4.13 -8.91
CA GLY A 63 1.49 -4.42 -9.83
C GLY A 63 2.75 -3.59 -9.56
N ASP A 64 2.59 -2.34 -9.14
CA ASP A 64 3.69 -1.38 -8.96
C ASP A 64 3.79 -0.83 -7.53
N GLY A 65 3.11 -1.47 -6.58
CA GLY A 65 3.14 -1.09 -5.18
C GLY A 65 2.23 -1.96 -4.34
N CYS A 66 1.52 -1.35 -3.38
CA CYS A 66 0.58 -2.09 -2.55
C CYS A 66 -0.48 -1.16 -1.94
N CYS A 67 -1.51 -1.79 -1.40
CA CYS A 67 -2.51 -1.15 -0.55
C CYS A 67 -2.45 -1.79 0.82
N ILE A 68 -2.38 -0.96 1.86
CA ILE A 68 -2.41 -1.41 3.25
C ILE A 68 -3.67 -0.85 3.90
N GLY A 69 -4.52 -1.74 4.41
CA GLY A 69 -5.70 -1.38 5.17
C GLY A 69 -5.46 -1.53 6.66
N PHE A 70 -5.68 -0.46 7.41
CA PHE A 70 -5.60 -0.47 8.87
C PHE A 70 -7.01 -0.52 9.42
N MET A 71 -7.36 -1.59 10.09
CA MET A 71 -8.70 -1.75 10.69
C MET A 71 -8.86 -0.94 11.97
N GLN A 72 -7.75 -0.48 12.56
CA GLN A 72 -7.72 0.40 13.73
C GLN A 72 -6.65 1.47 13.49
N GLY A 73 -6.77 2.60 14.22
CA GLY A 73 -5.79 3.67 14.15
C GLY A 73 -5.93 4.52 12.88
N PRO A 74 -6.93 5.42 12.81
CA PRO A 74 -7.16 6.25 11.61
C PRO A 74 -5.99 7.17 11.27
N GLU A 75 -5.09 7.43 12.20
CA GLU A 75 -3.89 8.22 11.99
C GLU A 75 -2.75 7.44 11.29
N LEU A 76 -2.81 6.10 11.29
CA LEU A 76 -1.71 5.27 10.83
C LEU A 76 -1.34 5.46 9.35
N PRO A 77 -2.30 5.60 8.42
CA PRO A 77 -1.93 5.86 7.02
C PRO A 77 -1.09 7.13 6.85
N LEU A 78 -1.44 8.21 7.55
CA LEU A 78 -0.68 9.46 7.48
C LEU A 78 0.69 9.31 8.11
N LEU A 79 0.79 8.68 9.27
CA LEU A 79 2.07 8.43 9.93
C LEU A 79 2.98 7.57 9.05
N LEU A 80 2.42 6.54 8.42
CA LEU A 80 3.17 5.70 7.50
C LEU A 80 3.68 6.52 6.29
N ALA A 81 2.84 7.38 5.74
CA ALA A 81 3.23 8.24 4.62
C ALA A 81 4.44 9.11 5.00
N VAL A 82 4.40 9.76 6.16
CA VAL A 82 5.49 10.64 6.64
C VAL A 82 6.76 9.83 6.88
N GLU A 83 6.67 8.70 7.58
CA GLU A 83 7.83 7.85 7.85
C GLU A 83 8.45 7.31 6.56
N LEU A 84 7.61 6.87 5.63
CA LEU A 84 8.07 6.31 4.36
C LEU A 84 8.81 7.36 3.52
N HIS A 85 8.26 8.57 3.43
CA HIS A 85 8.95 9.67 2.73
C HIS A 85 10.30 9.96 3.33
N THR A 86 10.40 9.98 4.65
CA THR A 86 11.67 10.20 5.35
C THR A 86 12.69 9.11 5.02
N LYS A 87 12.26 7.85 5.06
CA LYS A 87 13.14 6.72 4.77
C LYS A 87 13.59 6.70 3.30
N LEU A 88 12.69 7.01 2.38
CA LEU A 88 13.05 7.08 0.96
C LEU A 88 13.97 8.27 0.66
N ALA A 89 13.77 9.40 1.34
CA ALA A 89 14.69 10.54 1.19
C ALA A 89 16.12 10.16 1.58
N VAL A 90 16.29 9.39 2.65
CA VAL A 90 17.60 8.88 3.06
C VAL A 90 18.16 7.91 2.02
N TYR A 91 17.34 6.97 1.55
CA TYR A 91 17.75 6.01 0.53
C TYR A 91 18.17 6.70 -0.77
N ASN A 92 17.40 7.68 -1.21
CA ASN A 92 17.62 8.35 -2.50
C ASN A 92 18.81 9.30 -2.50
N LYS A 93 19.30 9.68 -1.32
CA LYS A 93 20.40 10.62 -1.19
C LYS A 93 21.65 10.12 -1.92
N GLY A 94 22.14 10.92 -2.85
CA GLY A 94 23.35 10.58 -3.61
C GLY A 94 23.14 9.61 -4.77
N LYS A 95 21.90 9.18 -5.03
CA LYS A 95 21.61 8.29 -6.15
C LYS A 95 21.28 9.07 -7.41
N ILE A 96 21.63 8.49 -8.56
CA ILE A 96 21.27 9.04 -9.87
C ILE A 96 19.75 8.85 -10.10
N PRO A 97 19.14 9.68 -10.97
CA PRO A 97 17.68 9.63 -11.18
C PRO A 97 17.11 8.25 -11.50
N SER A 98 17.81 7.45 -12.31
CA SER A 98 17.36 6.11 -12.68
C SER A 98 17.35 5.11 -11.52
N GLU A 99 18.06 5.40 -10.43
CA GLU A 99 18.16 4.55 -9.24
C GLU A 99 17.31 5.05 -8.08
N THR A 100 16.73 6.24 -8.19
CA THR A 100 15.87 6.78 -7.13
C THR A 100 14.52 6.08 -7.13
N VAL A 101 13.95 5.93 -5.93
CA VAL A 101 12.59 5.40 -5.76
C VAL A 101 11.68 6.58 -5.47
N ARG A 102 10.81 6.90 -6.43
CA ARG A 102 9.81 7.96 -6.32
C ARG A 102 8.44 7.30 -6.21
N ILE A 103 7.62 7.79 -5.30
CA ILE A 103 6.32 7.17 -5.00
C ILE A 103 5.19 8.17 -5.09
N ARG A 104 3.99 7.64 -5.32
CA ARG A 104 2.72 8.34 -5.13
C ARG A 104 1.95 7.63 -4.04
N ILE A 105 1.25 8.40 -3.20
CA ILE A 105 0.48 7.89 -2.09
C ILE A 105 -0.94 8.42 -2.18
N GLY A 106 -1.91 7.55 -1.92
CA GLY A 106 -3.31 7.91 -1.73
C GLY A 106 -3.80 7.39 -0.40
N LEU A 107 -4.53 8.23 0.33
CA LEU A 107 -5.12 7.88 1.62
C LEU A 107 -6.64 7.94 1.52
N HIS A 108 -7.32 6.96 2.11
CA HIS A 108 -8.77 6.92 2.14
C HIS A 108 -9.26 6.14 3.35
N SER A 109 -10.38 6.60 3.92
CA SER A 109 -11.08 5.86 4.98
C SER A 109 -12.49 5.53 4.51
N GLY A 110 -12.95 4.33 4.75
CA GLY A 110 -14.27 3.93 4.32
C GLY A 110 -14.62 2.51 4.70
N ASN A 111 -15.87 2.16 4.43
CA ASN A 111 -16.38 0.82 4.66
C ASN A 111 -16.06 -0.08 3.47
N CYS A 112 -15.76 -1.33 3.76
CA CYS A 112 -15.55 -2.36 2.76
C CYS A 112 -15.95 -3.71 3.31
N PHE A 113 -16.09 -4.69 2.41
CA PHE A 113 -16.38 -6.06 2.81
C PHE A 113 -15.08 -6.85 2.86
N LEU A 114 -14.95 -7.71 3.88
CA LEU A 114 -13.90 -8.72 3.90
C LEU A 114 -14.34 -9.90 3.04
N VAL A 115 -13.49 -10.29 2.11
CA VAL A 115 -13.70 -11.47 1.27
C VAL A 115 -12.42 -12.31 1.29
N ASN A 116 -12.54 -13.62 1.12
CA ASN A 116 -11.37 -14.47 0.97
C ASN A 116 -10.97 -14.52 -0.51
N ASP A 117 -9.67 -14.43 -0.77
CA ASP A 117 -9.16 -14.61 -2.11
C ASP A 117 -9.06 -16.11 -2.48
N LEU A 118 -8.50 -16.41 -3.65
CA LEU A 118 -8.37 -17.79 -4.13
C LEU A 118 -7.51 -18.67 -3.22
N LEU A 119 -6.64 -18.07 -2.42
CA LEU A 119 -5.76 -18.80 -1.50
C LEU A 119 -6.30 -18.79 -0.06
N GLY A 120 -7.53 -18.30 0.14
CA GLY A 120 -8.14 -18.21 1.46
C GLY A 120 -7.62 -17.05 2.31
N GLN A 121 -6.81 -16.15 1.75
CA GLN A 121 -6.32 -14.99 2.46
C GLN A 121 -7.36 -13.87 2.45
N ARG A 122 -7.35 -13.05 3.50
CA ARG A 122 -8.28 -11.92 3.61
C ARG A 122 -7.97 -10.87 2.55
N ASN A 123 -9.03 -10.40 1.89
CA ASN A 123 -8.99 -9.34 0.92
C ASN A 123 -10.19 -8.42 1.16
N THR A 124 -10.25 -7.29 0.48
CA THR A 124 -11.35 -6.34 0.64
C THR A 124 -11.96 -5.99 -0.70
N TRP A 125 -13.25 -5.63 -0.65
CA TRP A 125 -13.98 -5.13 -1.80
C TRP A 125 -14.90 -4.00 -1.35
N GLY A 126 -14.91 -2.93 -2.12
CA GLY A 126 -15.80 -1.80 -1.85
C GLY A 126 -15.42 -0.56 -2.64
N PRO A 127 -16.34 0.41 -2.77
CA PRO A 127 -16.08 1.63 -3.55
C PRO A 127 -14.96 2.50 -2.97
N GLY A 128 -14.71 2.45 -1.65
CA GLY A 128 -13.65 3.22 -1.01
C GLY A 128 -12.27 2.90 -1.58
N ILE A 129 -12.00 1.64 -1.89
CA ILE A 129 -10.73 1.22 -2.48
C ILE A 129 -10.54 1.85 -3.86
N ILE A 130 -11.60 1.90 -4.66
CA ILE A 130 -11.57 2.48 -5.99
C ILE A 130 -11.30 3.98 -5.90
N TYR A 131 -11.94 4.69 -4.97
CA TYR A 131 -11.74 6.13 -4.80
C TYR A 131 -10.33 6.46 -4.36
N ALA A 132 -9.77 5.72 -3.42
CA ALA A 132 -8.41 5.95 -2.94
C ALA A 132 -7.39 5.79 -4.07
N ARG A 133 -7.56 4.79 -4.92
CA ARG A 133 -6.69 4.59 -6.07
C ARG A 133 -6.80 5.75 -7.06
N ARG A 134 -8.02 6.24 -7.32
CA ARG A 134 -8.22 7.39 -8.21
C ARG A 134 -7.55 8.64 -7.67
N VAL A 135 -7.65 8.90 -6.38
CA VAL A 135 -6.98 10.05 -5.74
C VAL A 135 -5.46 9.95 -5.94
N MET A 136 -4.90 8.77 -5.75
CA MET A 136 -3.47 8.53 -5.97
C MET A 136 -3.07 8.78 -7.42
N ASP A 137 -3.89 8.36 -8.39
CA ASP A 137 -3.61 8.53 -9.82
C ASP A 137 -3.61 10.01 -10.24
N PHE A 138 -4.31 10.88 -9.52
CA PHE A 138 -4.30 12.33 -9.75
C PHE A 138 -3.25 13.07 -8.93
N GLY A 139 -2.63 12.40 -7.98
CA GLY A 139 -1.63 12.97 -7.06
C GLY A 139 -0.19 13.03 -7.64
#